data_6cd4bf7e9ca3c3663943fd4c3fd96e7f
#
_entry.id   6cd4bf7e9ca3c3663943fd4c3fd96e7f
#
_cell.length_a   1.000
_cell.length_b   1.000
_cell.length_c   1.000
_cell.angle_alpha   90.00
_cell.angle_beta   90.00
_cell.angle_gamma   90.00
#
_symmetry.space_group_name_H-M   'P 1'
#
loop_
_entity.id
_entity.type
_entity.pdbx_description
1 polymer ?
#
loop_
_entity_poly.entity_id
_entity_poly.type
_entity_poly.pdbx_seq_one_letter_code
_entity_poly.pdbx_strand_id
1 'polypeptide(L)'
;RLVTLNIFYEDKNGAEISREQHVLCDAPAAIETGDKKVLLTESDSGYSAEFDNGKIEFSRSTGEILSYTADGTELISKTPLSGISGFLPNIYRAPSDNEEVNPIPKWNREKLAKVKAVYKGMRAESEEKEVKITAYYDMTDGKRLYYKSFIEYTVFSDGTVKVRSSLARKRYGWKELPRFGLTAELPKEFSNVKYLGRGPYENLCDFNGQSPIGLYQTT
;
A
#
# COMPACT_ATOMS: atom_id res chain seq x y z
N ARG A 1 14.19 -13.52 1.65
CA ARG A 1 15.02 -13.51 2.88
C ARG A 1 15.68 -12.14 3.00
N LEU A 2 15.45 -11.42 4.09
CA LEU A 2 16.15 -10.20 4.44
C LEU A 2 17.28 -10.55 5.43
N VAL A 3 18.49 -10.10 5.14
CA VAL A 3 19.65 -10.23 6.04
C VAL A 3 20.30 -8.86 6.15
N THR A 4 20.45 -8.36 7.37
CA THR A 4 21.08 -7.08 7.65
C THR A 4 22.25 -7.27 8.60
N LEU A 5 23.30 -6.47 8.39
CA LEU A 5 24.41 -6.28 9.35
C LEU A 5 24.17 -4.95 10.05
N ASN A 6 24.05 -4.99 11.38
CA ASN A 6 23.96 -3.78 12.20
C ASN A 6 25.30 -3.58 12.90
N ILE A 7 25.86 -2.38 12.79
CA ILE A 7 27.11 -1.97 13.44
C ILE A 7 26.76 -0.89 14.44
N PHE A 8 27.18 -1.07 15.68
CA PHE A 8 26.97 -0.13 16.77
C PHE A 8 28.34 0.44 17.19
N TYR A 9 28.41 1.74 17.30
CA TYR A 9 29.56 2.46 17.83
C TYR A 9 29.23 2.91 19.25
N GLU A 10 30.02 2.46 20.21
CA GLU A 10 29.81 2.75 21.64
C GLU A 10 30.99 3.51 22.22
N ASP A 11 30.71 4.34 23.22
CA ASP A 11 31.75 4.96 24.03
C ASP A 11 32.37 3.95 25.02
N LYS A 12 33.40 4.38 25.76
CA LYS A 12 34.06 3.54 26.77
C LYS A 12 33.18 3.07 27.92
N ASN A 13 31.96 3.63 28.06
CA ASN A 13 30.98 3.29 29.10
C ASN A 13 29.87 2.41 28.56
N GLY A 14 29.89 2.05 27.24
CA GLY A 14 28.86 1.27 26.57
C GLY A 14 27.66 2.09 26.10
N ALA A 15 27.76 3.42 26.09
CA ALA A 15 26.70 4.25 25.53
C ALA A 15 26.82 4.32 24.01
N GLU A 16 25.73 4.05 23.31
CA GLU A 16 25.69 4.12 21.85
C GLU A 16 25.92 5.56 21.36
N ILE A 17 26.92 5.75 20.52
CA ILE A 17 27.25 7.03 19.88
C ILE A 17 26.64 7.11 18.50
N SER A 18 26.66 6.00 17.76
CA SER A 18 26.16 5.90 16.38
C SER A 18 25.83 4.47 16.01
N ARG A 19 25.07 4.30 14.94
CA ARG A 19 24.79 3.00 14.34
C ARG A 19 24.76 3.09 12.83
N GLU A 20 25.06 1.97 12.20
CA GLU A 20 24.90 1.78 10.76
C GLU A 20 24.20 0.45 10.49
N GLN A 21 23.47 0.39 9.40
CA GLN A 21 22.85 -0.84 8.93
C GLN A 21 23.15 -1.05 7.45
N HIS A 22 23.66 -2.23 7.13
CA HIS A 22 23.92 -2.66 5.77
C HIS A 22 23.02 -3.84 5.40
N VAL A 23 22.30 -3.72 4.29
CA VAL A 23 21.49 -4.82 3.75
C VAL A 23 22.42 -5.76 2.98
N LEU A 24 22.63 -6.96 3.49
CA LEU A 24 23.48 -7.99 2.88
C LEU A 24 22.73 -8.85 1.87
N CYS A 25 21.44 -9.06 2.11
CA CYS A 25 20.57 -9.81 1.23
C CYS A 25 19.14 -9.26 1.34
N ASP A 26 18.53 -8.96 0.22
CA ASP A 26 17.12 -8.59 0.08
C ASP A 26 16.51 -9.44 -1.03
N ALA A 27 16.45 -10.75 -0.80
CA ALA A 27 15.74 -11.65 -1.69
C ALA A 27 14.25 -11.66 -1.30
N PRO A 28 13.34 -11.44 -2.25
CA PRO A 28 11.92 -11.55 -1.97
C PRO A 28 11.64 -12.92 -1.35
N ALA A 29 10.86 -12.94 -0.29
CA ALA A 29 10.35 -14.18 0.26
C ALA A 29 9.49 -14.85 -0.82
N ALA A 30 9.73 -16.14 -1.05
CA ALA A 30 8.75 -16.92 -1.77
C ALA A 30 7.47 -16.87 -0.94
N ILE A 31 6.38 -16.42 -1.54
CA ILE A 31 5.06 -16.54 -0.93
C ILE A 31 4.73 -18.02 -1.07
N GLU A 32 4.75 -18.75 0.04
CA GLU A 32 4.25 -20.13 0.07
C GLU A 32 2.73 -20.02 -0.05
N THR A 33 2.24 -20.20 -1.26
CA THR A 33 0.82 -20.20 -1.56
C THR A 33 0.30 -21.62 -1.44
N GLY A 34 -0.90 -21.79 -0.90
CA GLY A 34 -1.56 -23.09 -0.86
C GLY A 34 -1.70 -23.70 -2.26
N ASP A 35 -1.82 -25.01 -2.32
CA ASP A 35 -1.88 -25.76 -3.59
C ASP A 35 -3.28 -25.85 -4.20
N LYS A 36 -4.29 -25.32 -3.53
CA LYS A 36 -5.68 -25.38 -3.99
C LYS A 36 -6.00 -24.25 -4.99
N LYS A 37 -7.07 -24.44 -5.72
CA LYS A 37 -7.58 -23.48 -6.68
C LYS A 37 -8.33 -22.36 -5.95
N VAL A 38 -8.11 -21.11 -6.36
CA VAL A 38 -8.97 -19.97 -5.99
C VAL A 38 -10.14 -19.92 -6.97
N LEU A 39 -11.35 -19.80 -6.44
CA LEU A 39 -12.56 -19.72 -7.26
C LEU A 39 -12.90 -18.26 -7.56
N LEU A 40 -12.80 -17.87 -8.83
CA LEU A 40 -13.29 -16.57 -9.31
C LEU A 40 -14.76 -16.69 -9.70
N THR A 41 -15.60 -15.83 -9.13
CA THR A 41 -16.99 -15.65 -9.52
C THR A 41 -17.18 -14.23 -10.04
N GLU A 42 -17.81 -14.09 -11.20
CA GLU A 42 -18.19 -12.82 -11.82
C GLU A 42 -19.70 -12.64 -11.76
N SER A 43 -20.15 -11.45 -11.36
CA SER A 43 -21.55 -11.05 -11.32
C SER A 43 -21.73 -9.63 -11.86
N ASP A 44 -22.97 -9.18 -12.02
CA ASP A 44 -23.27 -7.79 -12.40
C ASP A 44 -22.76 -6.79 -11.35
N SER A 45 -22.75 -7.17 -10.07
CA SER A 45 -22.27 -6.32 -8.97
C SER A 45 -20.76 -6.27 -8.85
N GLY A 46 -20.02 -7.30 -9.31
CA GLY A 46 -18.57 -7.33 -9.18
C GLY A 46 -17.91 -8.67 -9.31
N TYR A 47 -16.77 -8.81 -8.69
CA TYR A 47 -15.95 -10.02 -8.63
C TYR A 47 -15.84 -10.54 -7.22
N SER A 48 -15.83 -11.86 -7.06
CA SER A 48 -15.52 -12.55 -5.82
C SER A 48 -14.42 -13.58 -6.06
N ALA A 49 -13.40 -13.60 -5.20
CA ALA A 49 -12.37 -14.63 -5.18
C ALA A 49 -12.49 -15.40 -3.85
N GLU A 50 -12.84 -16.68 -3.94
CA GLU A 50 -12.97 -17.58 -2.78
C GLU A 50 -11.71 -18.42 -2.62
N PHE A 51 -11.24 -18.54 -1.39
CA PHE A 51 -10.07 -19.29 -0.97
C PHE A 51 -10.41 -20.17 0.25
N ASP A 52 -9.45 -20.95 0.76
CA ASP A 52 -9.68 -22.04 1.70
C ASP A 52 -10.53 -21.68 2.93
N ASN A 53 -10.31 -20.51 3.52
CA ASN A 53 -10.94 -20.10 4.77
C ASN A 53 -11.68 -18.75 4.67
N GLY A 54 -11.97 -18.28 3.45
CA GLY A 54 -12.66 -17.02 3.28
C GLY A 54 -12.85 -16.57 1.83
N LYS A 55 -13.12 -15.29 1.66
CA LYS A 55 -13.31 -14.66 0.35
C LYS A 55 -12.98 -13.18 0.38
N ILE A 56 -12.70 -12.64 -0.80
CA ILE A 56 -12.61 -11.20 -1.05
C ILE A 56 -13.58 -10.81 -2.17
N GLU A 57 -14.34 -9.75 -1.97
CA GLU A 57 -15.39 -9.27 -2.88
C GLU A 57 -15.11 -7.83 -3.31
N PHE A 58 -15.28 -7.55 -4.61
CA PHE A 58 -14.99 -6.25 -5.21
C PHE A 58 -16.21 -5.70 -5.93
N SER A 59 -16.45 -4.39 -5.79
CA SER A 59 -17.49 -3.68 -6.53
C SER A 59 -17.04 -3.35 -7.95
N ARG A 60 -17.79 -3.77 -8.95
CA ARG A 60 -17.57 -3.40 -10.36
C ARG A 60 -17.84 -1.93 -10.63
N SER A 61 -18.71 -1.30 -9.86
CA SER A 61 -19.11 0.09 -10.07
C SER A 61 -18.16 1.10 -9.43
N THR A 62 -17.51 0.73 -8.30
CA THR A 62 -16.69 1.65 -7.51
C THR A 62 -15.22 1.22 -7.42
N GLY A 63 -14.90 -0.05 -7.68
CA GLY A 63 -13.56 -0.61 -7.51
C GLY A 63 -13.18 -0.88 -6.06
N GLU A 64 -14.14 -0.77 -5.14
CA GLU A 64 -13.95 -0.98 -3.70
C GLU A 64 -13.86 -2.46 -3.37
N ILE A 65 -13.17 -2.78 -2.28
CA ILE A 65 -13.30 -4.07 -1.61
C ILE A 65 -14.54 -4.00 -0.72
N LEU A 66 -15.59 -4.71 -1.12
CA LEU A 66 -16.85 -4.75 -0.37
C LEU A 66 -16.75 -5.58 0.90
N SER A 67 -15.95 -6.64 0.86
CA SER A 67 -15.71 -7.54 1.97
C SER A 67 -14.40 -8.29 1.75
N TYR A 68 -13.65 -8.52 2.82
CA TYR A 68 -12.52 -9.42 2.85
C TYR A 68 -12.58 -10.21 4.15
N THR A 69 -13.06 -11.43 4.07
CA THR A 69 -13.23 -12.32 5.23
C THR A 69 -12.18 -13.42 5.20
N ALA A 70 -11.55 -13.68 6.33
CA ALA A 70 -10.69 -14.82 6.57
C ALA A 70 -10.99 -15.40 7.97
N ASP A 71 -11.13 -16.71 8.07
CA ASP A 71 -11.48 -17.41 9.32
C ASP A 71 -12.70 -16.81 10.03
N GLY A 72 -13.70 -16.39 9.27
CA GLY A 72 -14.92 -15.74 9.77
C GLY A 72 -14.76 -14.30 10.26
N THR A 73 -13.57 -13.70 10.12
CA THR A 73 -13.29 -12.33 10.53
C THR A 73 -13.30 -11.41 9.32
N GLU A 74 -14.02 -10.27 9.40
CA GLU A 74 -13.99 -9.22 8.38
C GLU A 74 -12.75 -8.33 8.57
N LEU A 75 -11.93 -8.20 7.54
CA LEU A 75 -10.65 -7.50 7.58
C LEU A 75 -10.70 -6.06 7.04
N ILE A 76 -11.79 -5.67 6.37
CA ILE A 76 -11.95 -4.33 5.78
C ILE A 76 -13.06 -3.58 6.50
N SER A 77 -12.85 -2.28 6.76
CA SER A 77 -13.87 -1.43 7.34
C SER A 77 -15.05 -1.27 6.38
N LYS A 78 -16.26 -1.60 6.86
CA LYS A 78 -17.52 -1.41 6.12
C LYS A 78 -18.09 0.00 6.25
N THR A 79 -17.55 0.79 7.17
CA THR A 79 -17.95 2.18 7.41
C THR A 79 -16.73 3.08 7.49
N PRO A 80 -15.91 3.15 6.38
CA PRO A 80 -14.72 3.96 6.39
C PRO A 80 -15.06 5.45 6.46
N LEU A 81 -14.26 6.22 7.19
CA LEU A 81 -14.41 7.68 7.27
C LEU A 81 -14.18 8.36 5.92
N SER A 82 -13.34 7.80 5.08
CA SER A 82 -13.12 8.23 3.69
C SER A 82 -14.33 8.01 2.79
N GLY A 83 -15.29 7.19 3.21
CA GLY A 83 -16.44 6.76 2.42
C GLY A 83 -16.09 5.73 1.33
N ILE A 84 -14.86 5.19 1.32
CA ILE A 84 -14.38 4.23 0.34
C ILE A 84 -13.68 3.08 1.05
N SER A 85 -14.14 1.86 0.82
CA SER A 85 -13.59 0.64 1.41
C SER A 85 -12.43 0.09 0.59
N GLY A 86 -11.42 -0.46 1.29
CA GLY A 86 -10.24 -1.07 0.68
C GLY A 86 -9.12 -0.09 0.39
N PHE A 87 -8.27 -0.43 -0.59
CA PHE A 87 -7.07 0.35 -0.89
C PHE A 87 -7.32 1.42 -1.94
N LEU A 88 -6.80 2.63 -1.68
CA LEU A 88 -6.82 3.76 -2.62
C LEU A 88 -5.42 4.29 -2.88
N PRO A 89 -5.10 4.67 -4.15
CA PRO A 89 -3.86 5.36 -4.45
C PRO A 89 -3.79 6.72 -3.76
N ASN A 90 -2.68 7.01 -3.11
CA ASN A 90 -2.42 8.28 -2.44
C ASN A 90 -1.08 8.85 -2.89
N ILE A 91 -1.10 10.12 -3.31
CA ILE A 91 0.08 10.87 -3.77
C ILE A 91 0.35 12.13 -2.94
N TYR A 92 -0.44 12.37 -1.90
CA TYR A 92 -0.34 13.56 -1.08
C TYR A 92 0.07 13.22 0.36
N ARG A 93 0.95 14.04 0.92
CA ARG A 93 1.19 14.21 2.35
C ARG A 93 1.31 15.70 2.70
N ALA A 94 1.19 16.04 3.97
CA ALA A 94 1.57 17.37 4.43
C ALA A 94 3.06 17.63 4.11
N PRO A 95 3.44 18.85 3.73
CA PRO A 95 4.85 19.20 3.57
C PRO A 95 5.56 19.18 4.92
N SER A 96 6.86 18.93 4.90
CA SER A 96 7.73 19.16 6.05
C SER A 96 8.07 20.65 6.19
N ASP A 97 8.61 21.06 7.33
CA ASP A 97 9.01 22.45 7.59
C ASP A 97 9.98 22.97 6.52
N ASN A 98 10.93 22.16 6.10
CA ASN A 98 11.86 22.51 5.03
C ASN A 98 11.18 22.73 3.68
N GLU A 99 10.12 22.01 3.40
CA GLU A 99 9.34 22.16 2.16
C GLU A 99 8.38 23.35 2.22
N GLU A 100 7.99 23.82 3.40
CA GLU A 100 7.17 25.04 3.58
C GLU A 100 7.98 26.31 3.39
N VAL A 101 9.21 26.32 3.90
CA VAL A 101 10.10 27.49 3.88
C VAL A 101 10.83 27.60 2.54
N ASN A 102 11.13 26.49 1.89
CA ASN A 102 11.82 26.50 0.60
C ASN A 102 10.80 26.76 -0.53
N PRO A 103 10.98 27.85 -1.34
CA PRO A 103 10.02 28.17 -2.40
C PRO A 103 9.99 27.16 -3.56
N ILE A 104 10.58 25.98 -3.39
CA ILE A 104 10.72 24.95 -4.41
C ILE A 104 10.13 23.59 -3.99
N PRO A 105 8.88 23.45 -3.66
CA PRO A 105 8.25 22.21 -3.99
C PRO A 105 7.91 22.29 -5.49
N LYS A 106 8.55 21.46 -6.32
CA LYS A 106 8.17 21.29 -7.73
C LYS A 106 6.74 20.76 -7.88
N TRP A 107 6.06 20.48 -6.79
CA TRP A 107 4.64 20.20 -6.69
C TRP A 107 3.94 21.32 -5.92
N ASN A 108 2.83 21.78 -6.46
CA ASN A 108 2.03 22.80 -5.81
C ASN A 108 1.11 22.14 -4.77
N ARG A 109 1.36 22.38 -3.47
CA ARG A 109 0.61 21.83 -2.34
C ARG A 109 -0.90 21.90 -2.53
N GLU A 110 -1.44 23.08 -2.87
CA GLU A 110 -2.87 23.27 -3.00
C GLU A 110 -3.50 22.50 -4.15
N LYS A 111 -2.75 22.33 -5.25
CA LYS A 111 -3.21 21.56 -6.41
C LYS A 111 -3.12 20.07 -6.15
N LEU A 112 -2.01 19.61 -5.55
CA LEU A 112 -1.81 18.19 -5.28
C LEU A 112 -2.82 17.65 -4.26
N ALA A 113 -3.17 18.44 -3.23
CA ALA A 113 -4.17 18.09 -2.24
C ALA A 113 -5.60 17.92 -2.84
N LYS A 114 -5.85 18.50 -4.02
CA LYS A 114 -7.14 18.37 -4.73
C LYS A 114 -7.20 17.16 -5.65
N VAL A 115 -6.07 16.49 -5.89
CA VAL A 115 -6.03 15.31 -6.76
C VAL A 115 -6.63 14.11 -6.02
N LYS A 116 -7.64 13.51 -6.64
CA LYS A 116 -8.34 12.34 -6.11
C LYS A 116 -8.19 11.17 -7.09
N ALA A 117 -8.23 9.96 -6.56
CA ALA A 117 -8.35 8.75 -7.36
C ALA A 117 -9.82 8.59 -7.79
N VAL A 118 -10.05 8.58 -9.10
CA VAL A 118 -11.37 8.35 -9.70
C VAL A 118 -11.34 7.00 -10.39
N TYR A 119 -12.16 6.08 -9.94
CA TYR A 119 -12.29 4.74 -10.50
C TYR A 119 -12.69 4.77 -11.97
N LYS A 120 -12.11 3.89 -12.79
CA LYS A 120 -12.29 3.84 -14.26
C LYS A 120 -12.69 2.48 -14.78
N GLY A 121 -12.64 1.46 -13.96
CA GLY A 121 -13.00 0.10 -14.35
C GLY A 121 -12.10 -0.94 -13.69
N MET A 122 -12.48 -2.19 -13.86
CA MET A 122 -11.82 -3.34 -13.26
C MET A 122 -11.82 -4.51 -14.25
N ARG A 123 -10.82 -5.37 -14.12
CA ARG A 123 -10.77 -6.67 -14.79
C ARG A 123 -10.36 -7.76 -13.82
N ALA A 124 -10.73 -8.99 -14.10
CA ALA A 124 -10.30 -10.16 -13.35
C ALA A 124 -9.77 -11.23 -14.30
N GLU A 125 -8.76 -11.95 -13.85
CA GLU A 125 -8.13 -13.07 -14.56
C GLU A 125 -7.95 -14.21 -13.55
N SER A 126 -8.33 -15.45 -13.95
CA SER A 126 -8.14 -16.63 -13.12
C SER A 126 -7.02 -17.46 -13.71
N GLU A 127 -6.04 -17.77 -12.88
CA GLU A 127 -4.97 -18.73 -13.13
C GLU A 127 -5.20 -20.01 -12.29
N GLU A 128 -4.35 -21.01 -12.44
CA GLU A 128 -4.55 -22.32 -11.80
C GLU A 128 -4.64 -22.23 -10.27
N LYS A 129 -3.78 -21.40 -9.64
CA LYS A 129 -3.63 -21.29 -8.17
C LYS A 129 -3.87 -19.87 -7.64
N GLU A 130 -4.16 -18.92 -8.50
CA GLU A 130 -4.35 -17.54 -8.12
C GLU A 130 -5.42 -16.84 -8.97
N VAL A 131 -6.02 -15.82 -8.38
CA VAL A 131 -6.93 -14.90 -9.08
C VAL A 131 -6.32 -13.51 -9.03
N LYS A 132 -6.23 -12.85 -10.20
CA LYS A 132 -5.77 -11.46 -10.33
C LYS A 132 -6.96 -10.56 -10.60
N ILE A 133 -7.12 -9.53 -9.78
CA ILE A 133 -8.14 -8.49 -9.95
C ILE A 133 -7.43 -7.14 -10.02
N THR A 134 -7.64 -6.41 -11.13
CA THR A 134 -6.96 -5.13 -11.36
C THR A 134 -7.98 -4.01 -11.47
N ALA A 135 -7.93 -3.06 -10.54
CA ALA A 135 -8.73 -1.84 -10.54
C ALA A 135 -7.92 -0.66 -11.11
N TYR A 136 -8.52 0.13 -12.00
CA TYR A 136 -7.90 1.26 -12.69
C TYR A 136 -8.45 2.59 -12.18
N TYR A 137 -7.57 3.58 -12.04
CA TYR A 137 -7.90 4.90 -11.51
C TYR A 137 -7.28 6.02 -12.35
N ASP A 138 -8.03 7.10 -12.50
CA ASP A 138 -7.51 8.39 -12.96
C ASP A 138 -7.26 9.29 -11.73
N MET A 139 -6.02 9.77 -11.60
CA MET A 139 -5.65 10.73 -10.56
C MET A 139 -5.89 12.14 -11.11
N THR A 140 -6.97 12.80 -10.65
CA THR A 140 -7.49 14.03 -11.25
C THR A 140 -8.02 15.01 -10.18
N ASP A 141 -7.99 16.32 -10.51
CA ASP A 141 -8.67 17.39 -9.75
C ASP A 141 -10.08 17.70 -10.30
N GLY A 142 -10.60 16.82 -11.18
CA GLY A 142 -11.86 17.01 -11.89
C GLY A 142 -11.73 17.80 -13.21
N LYS A 143 -10.60 18.48 -13.43
CA LYS A 143 -10.33 19.27 -14.66
C LYS A 143 -9.17 18.72 -15.47
N ARG A 144 -8.16 18.16 -14.80
CA ARG A 144 -6.91 17.72 -15.40
C ARG A 144 -6.57 16.31 -14.94
N LEU A 145 -6.11 15.48 -15.89
CA LEU A 145 -5.57 14.16 -15.61
C LEU A 145 -4.06 14.30 -15.34
N TYR A 146 -3.65 14.00 -14.12
CA TYR A 146 -2.26 14.08 -13.68
C TYR A 146 -1.53 12.75 -13.84
N TYR A 147 -2.20 11.65 -13.42
CA TYR A 147 -1.64 10.29 -13.51
C TYR A 147 -2.73 9.29 -13.84
N LYS A 148 -2.33 8.15 -14.40
CA LYS A 148 -3.10 6.92 -14.38
C LYS A 148 -2.49 5.98 -13.36
N SER A 149 -3.32 5.31 -12.59
CA SER A 149 -2.90 4.35 -11.58
C SER A 149 -3.67 3.05 -11.74
N PHE A 150 -3.10 1.95 -11.26
CA PHE A 150 -3.84 0.73 -11.03
C PHE A 150 -3.46 0.13 -9.68
N ILE A 151 -4.36 -0.68 -9.15
CA ILE A 151 -4.12 -1.58 -8.03
C ILE A 151 -4.47 -2.99 -8.52
N GLU A 152 -3.50 -3.89 -8.45
CA GLU A 152 -3.62 -5.30 -8.78
C GLU A 152 -3.59 -6.10 -7.48
N TYR A 153 -4.61 -6.91 -7.28
CA TYR A 153 -4.75 -7.84 -6.17
C TYR A 153 -4.54 -9.25 -6.72
N THR A 154 -3.51 -9.95 -6.26
CA THR A 154 -3.33 -11.37 -6.53
C THR A 154 -3.74 -12.14 -5.29
N VAL A 155 -4.83 -12.88 -5.39
CA VAL A 155 -5.42 -13.67 -4.31
C VAL A 155 -4.96 -15.11 -4.43
N PHE A 156 -4.42 -15.65 -3.33
CA PHE A 156 -3.93 -17.02 -3.24
C PHE A 156 -4.86 -17.90 -2.40
N SER A 157 -4.71 -19.23 -2.53
CA SER A 157 -5.63 -20.18 -1.88
C SER A 157 -5.57 -20.21 -0.36
N ASP A 158 -4.47 -19.79 0.25
CA ASP A 158 -4.31 -19.63 1.71
C ASP A 158 -4.92 -18.33 2.26
N GLY A 159 -5.52 -17.50 1.39
CA GLY A 159 -6.06 -16.18 1.76
C GLY A 159 -5.05 -15.04 1.70
N THR A 160 -3.80 -15.31 1.41
CA THR A 160 -2.81 -14.23 1.18
C THR A 160 -3.22 -13.39 -0.03
N VAL A 161 -3.17 -12.08 0.11
CA VAL A 161 -3.41 -11.14 -0.99
C VAL A 161 -2.17 -10.30 -1.22
N LYS A 162 -1.55 -10.47 -2.39
CA LYS A 162 -0.47 -9.60 -2.84
C LYS A 162 -1.05 -8.37 -3.52
N VAL A 163 -0.70 -7.20 -3.02
CA VAL A 163 -1.16 -5.92 -3.58
C VAL A 163 -0.01 -5.23 -4.31
N ARG A 164 -0.22 -4.93 -5.58
CA ARG A 164 0.72 -4.17 -6.41
C ARG A 164 0.04 -2.91 -6.92
N SER A 165 0.72 -1.78 -6.83
CA SER A 165 0.23 -0.51 -7.36
C SER A 165 1.25 0.12 -8.29
N SER A 166 0.76 0.91 -9.24
CA SER A 166 1.58 1.64 -10.20
C SER A 166 0.99 3.02 -10.48
N LEU A 167 1.87 3.94 -10.84
CA LEU A 167 1.51 5.32 -11.17
C LEU A 167 2.20 5.75 -12.47
N ALA A 168 1.43 6.03 -13.51
CA ALA A 168 1.92 6.49 -14.81
C ALA A 168 1.61 7.98 -14.98
N ARG A 169 2.66 8.80 -15.06
CA ARG A 169 2.55 10.26 -15.22
C ARG A 169 1.90 10.63 -16.56
N LYS A 170 0.99 11.61 -16.53
CA LYS A 170 0.39 12.26 -17.68
C LYS A 170 0.92 13.69 -17.85
N ARG A 171 0.44 14.40 -18.88
CA ARG A 171 0.94 15.73 -19.27
C ARG A 171 1.04 16.72 -18.11
N TYR A 172 0.07 16.74 -17.24
CA TYR A 172 -0.03 17.69 -16.12
C TYR A 172 0.56 17.15 -14.81
N GLY A 173 0.99 15.88 -14.79
CA GLY A 173 1.61 15.28 -13.61
C GLY A 173 2.98 15.86 -13.30
N TRP A 174 3.27 16.03 -12.02
CA TRP A 174 4.60 16.41 -11.55
C TRP A 174 5.61 15.29 -11.77
N LYS A 175 6.85 15.64 -12.02
CA LYS A 175 7.94 14.65 -12.14
C LYS A 175 8.31 14.06 -10.78
N GLU A 176 8.27 14.89 -9.77
CA GLU A 176 8.58 14.54 -8.40
C GLU A 176 7.30 14.60 -7.57
N LEU A 177 7.10 13.62 -6.72
CA LEU A 177 5.96 13.53 -5.81
C LEU A 177 6.47 13.46 -4.38
N PRO A 178 5.76 14.08 -3.42
CA PRO A 178 6.11 13.97 -2.01
C PRO A 178 5.90 12.56 -1.48
N ARG A 179 5.03 11.80 -2.14
CA ARG A 179 4.63 10.45 -1.75
C ARG A 179 3.95 9.73 -2.90
N PHE A 180 4.13 8.42 -2.94
CA PHE A 180 3.22 7.49 -3.61
C PHE A 180 3.02 6.27 -2.71
N GLY A 181 1.77 5.92 -2.45
CA GLY A 181 1.42 4.79 -1.61
C GLY A 181 -0.05 4.44 -1.73
N LEU A 182 -0.48 3.54 -0.88
CA LEU A 182 -1.87 3.14 -0.72
C LEU A 182 -2.34 3.55 0.67
N THR A 183 -3.60 3.92 0.77
CA THR A 183 -4.30 4.10 2.04
C THR A 183 -5.44 3.10 2.12
N ALA A 184 -5.68 2.57 3.32
CA ALA A 184 -6.81 1.72 3.63
C ALA A 184 -7.28 2.01 5.05
N GLU A 185 -8.56 1.78 5.32
CA GLU A 185 -9.14 1.84 6.65
C GLU A 185 -9.53 0.43 7.08
N LEU A 186 -9.06 0.04 8.26
CA LEU A 186 -9.34 -1.25 8.87
C LEU A 186 -10.36 -1.09 9.99
N PRO A 187 -11.08 -2.15 10.39
CA PRO A 187 -11.88 -2.15 11.60
C PRO A 187 -11.05 -1.74 12.82
N LYS A 188 -11.66 -1.00 13.74
CA LYS A 188 -10.98 -0.45 14.94
C LYS A 188 -10.34 -1.52 15.83
N GLU A 189 -10.78 -2.76 15.73
CA GLU A 189 -10.26 -3.92 16.44
C GLU A 189 -8.81 -4.25 16.03
N PHE A 190 -8.39 -3.83 14.81
CA PHE A 190 -7.03 -3.99 14.30
C PHE A 190 -6.14 -2.79 14.64
N SER A 191 -6.12 -2.38 15.91
CA SER A 191 -5.30 -1.24 16.37
C SER A 191 -3.82 -1.60 16.52
N ASN A 192 -3.48 -2.87 16.69
CA ASN A 192 -2.10 -3.32 16.80
C ASN A 192 -1.52 -3.65 15.43
N VAL A 193 -0.51 -2.90 15.03
CA VAL A 193 0.18 -3.08 13.74
C VAL A 193 1.59 -3.61 13.96
N LYS A 194 1.91 -4.76 13.34
CA LYS A 194 3.25 -5.31 13.29
C LYS A 194 3.73 -5.29 11.84
N TYR A 195 4.88 -4.69 11.59
CA TYR A 195 5.40 -4.53 10.25
C TYR A 195 6.92 -4.76 10.18
N LEU A 196 7.37 -5.28 9.06
CA LEU A 196 8.78 -5.35 8.67
C LEU A 196 9.08 -4.20 7.72
N GLY A 197 9.93 -3.29 8.11
CA GLY A 197 10.26 -2.10 7.33
C GLY A 197 11.18 -1.16 8.07
N ARG A 198 11.38 0.04 7.50
CA ARG A 198 12.10 1.09 8.19
C ARG A 198 11.26 1.68 9.32
N GLY A 199 11.88 1.88 10.49
CA GLY A 199 11.23 2.40 11.68
C GLY A 199 12.20 2.59 12.83
N PRO A 200 11.71 2.94 14.04
CA PRO A 200 10.31 3.27 14.35
C PRO A 200 9.91 4.70 13.96
N TYR A 201 10.91 5.52 13.57
CA TYR A 201 10.71 6.93 13.28
C TYR A 201 10.27 7.20 11.85
N GLU A 202 9.80 8.42 11.58
CA GLU A 202 9.55 8.90 10.23
C GLU A 202 10.83 8.79 9.39
N ASN A 203 10.66 8.41 8.13
CA ASN A 203 11.77 8.31 7.20
C ASN A 203 11.40 8.84 5.82
N LEU A 204 12.31 9.61 5.22
CA LEU A 204 12.24 10.11 3.86
C LEU A 204 13.45 9.56 3.10
N CYS A 205 13.46 9.67 1.77
CA CYS A 205 14.53 9.10 0.95
C CYS A 205 15.92 9.66 1.26
N ASP A 206 15.97 10.91 1.73
CA ASP A 206 17.17 11.65 2.14
C ASP A 206 17.35 11.73 3.67
N PHE A 207 16.44 11.15 4.45
CA PHE A 207 16.43 11.18 5.91
C PHE A 207 15.94 9.84 6.49
N ASN A 208 16.73 8.79 6.27
CA ASN A 208 16.36 7.43 6.68
C ASN A 208 17.41 6.70 7.54
N GLY A 209 18.57 7.31 7.79
CA GLY A 209 19.64 6.68 8.58
C GLY A 209 19.23 6.36 10.01
N GLN A 210 18.33 7.14 10.61
CA GLN A 210 17.78 6.90 11.95
C GLN A 210 16.73 5.79 12.02
N SER A 211 16.26 5.31 10.87
CA SER A 211 15.16 4.33 10.76
C SER A 211 15.66 3.03 10.11
N PRO A 212 16.39 2.18 10.87
CA PRO A 212 16.87 0.90 10.36
C PRO A 212 15.69 0.00 9.97
N ILE A 213 15.95 -0.92 9.04
CA ILE A 213 14.98 -1.96 8.69
C ILE A 213 14.92 -2.97 9.84
N GLY A 214 13.71 -3.22 10.34
CA GLY A 214 13.47 -4.12 11.47
C GLY A 214 12.02 -4.55 11.54
N LEU A 215 11.72 -5.39 12.52
CA LEU A 215 10.37 -5.77 12.87
C LEU A 215 9.88 -4.85 13.98
N TYR A 216 8.88 -4.05 13.67
CA TYR A 216 8.31 -3.05 14.59
C TYR A 216 6.86 -3.34 14.90
N GLN A 217 6.41 -2.84 16.03
CA GLN A 217 5.01 -2.89 16.46
C GLN A 217 4.59 -1.51 16.95
N THR A 218 3.39 -1.10 16.57
CA THR A 218 2.76 0.14 17.03
C THR A 218 1.29 -0.10 17.35
N THR A 219 0.69 0.77 18.14
CA THR A 219 -0.74 0.78 18.50
C THR A 219 -1.35 2.12 18.14
#